data_2e7d56e273f263e40f0f114c3382fbff
#
_entry.id   2e7d56e273f263e40f0f114c3382fbff
#
_cell.length_a   1.000
_cell.length_b   1.000
_cell.length_c   1.000
_cell.angle_alpha   90.00
_cell.angle_beta   90.00
_cell.angle_gamma   90.00
#
_symmetry.space_group_name_H-M   'P 1'
#
loop_
_entity.id
_entity.type
_entity.pdbx_description
1 polymer ?
#
loop_
_entity_poly.entity_id
_entity_poly.type
_entity_poly.pdbx_seq_one_letter_code
_entity_poly.pdbx_strand_id
1 'polypeptide(L)'
;MLVKQSTARNLLVFMTQSADHVSGLTGASLTITASKDGGAFGSISPTVTERGNGWYSLALTASHTDTLGDLALHITASSADPADLVRQVVAALPGESVALTAVDTAAVADKLLGR
;
A
#
# COMPACT_ATOMS: atom_id res chain seq x y z
N MET A 1 7.00 -2.38 -3.93
CA MET A 1 5.76 -3.14 -4.02
C MET A 1 4.66 -2.32 -4.67
N LEU A 2 3.84 -2.94 -5.48
CA LEU A 2 2.80 -2.27 -6.24
C LEU A 2 1.44 -2.49 -5.63
N VAL A 3 0.59 -1.47 -5.73
CA VAL A 3 -0.80 -1.52 -5.27
C VAL A 3 -1.67 -1.09 -6.42
N LYS A 4 -2.75 -1.82 -6.66
CA LYS A 4 -3.68 -1.47 -7.72
C LYS A 4 -4.55 -0.30 -7.28
N GLN A 5 -4.75 0.65 -8.19
CA GLN A 5 -5.55 1.85 -7.93
C GLN A 5 -6.99 1.50 -7.53
N SER A 6 -7.52 2.25 -6.59
CA SER A 6 -8.91 2.15 -6.13
C SER A 6 -9.30 0.73 -5.71
N THR A 7 -8.36 0.02 -5.10
CA THR A 7 -8.56 -1.36 -4.67
C THR A 7 -8.16 -1.47 -3.21
N ALA A 8 -8.95 -2.16 -2.42
CA ALA A 8 -8.62 -2.42 -1.02
C ALA A 8 -7.37 -3.28 -0.93
N ARG A 9 -6.52 -3.00 0.05
CA ARG A 9 -5.26 -3.71 0.22
C ARG A 9 -4.86 -3.73 1.67
N ASN A 10 -4.38 -4.89 2.14
CA ASN A 10 -3.79 -5.00 3.47
C ASN A 10 -2.29 -4.83 3.37
N LEU A 11 -1.74 -3.96 4.21
CA LEU A 11 -0.30 -3.78 4.33
C LEU A 11 0.11 -4.16 5.73
N LEU A 12 1.29 -4.74 5.87
CA LEU A 12 1.85 -5.10 7.17
C LEU A 12 2.91 -4.09 7.55
N VAL A 13 2.94 -3.73 8.84
CA VAL A 13 3.96 -2.86 9.38
C VAL A 13 4.44 -3.42 10.70
N PHE A 14 5.74 -3.28 10.97
CA PHE A 14 6.33 -3.68 12.24
C PHE A 14 6.56 -2.42 13.06
N MET A 15 6.01 -2.41 14.29
CA MET A 15 6.17 -1.27 15.20
C MET A 15 7.18 -1.64 16.26
N THR A 16 8.23 -0.85 16.37
CA THR A 16 9.35 -1.08 17.28
C THR A 16 9.18 -0.25 18.54
N GLN A 17 9.50 -0.80 19.69
CA GLN A 17 9.47 -0.05 20.94
C GLN A 17 10.54 1.04 20.92
N SER A 18 10.16 2.24 21.31
CA SER A 18 11.13 3.34 21.40
C SER A 18 12.12 3.16 22.53
N ALA A 19 11.82 2.28 23.49
CA ALA A 19 12.69 2.04 24.62
C ALA A 19 14.00 1.34 24.22
N ASP A 20 13.93 0.40 23.27
CA ASP A 20 15.12 -0.34 22.86
C ASP A 20 15.37 -0.31 21.35
N HIS A 21 14.44 0.19 20.56
CA HIS A 21 14.54 0.28 19.11
C HIS A 21 14.68 -1.08 18.42
N VAL A 22 14.29 -2.15 19.09
CA VAL A 22 14.45 -3.52 18.59
C VAL A 22 13.20 -4.34 18.77
N SER A 23 12.64 -4.35 19.98
CA SER A 23 11.52 -5.23 20.31
C SER A 23 10.23 -4.74 19.69
N GLY A 24 9.38 -5.66 19.26
CA GLY A 24 8.06 -5.31 18.75
C GLY A 24 7.17 -4.75 19.86
N LEU A 25 6.41 -3.73 19.52
CA LEU A 25 5.45 -3.10 20.44
C LEU A 25 4.08 -3.69 20.23
N THR A 26 3.50 -4.28 21.27
CA THR A 26 2.15 -4.82 21.22
C THR A 26 1.16 -3.85 21.84
N GLY A 27 -0.10 -3.97 21.49
CA GLY A 27 -1.16 -3.15 22.08
C GLY A 27 -1.10 -1.69 21.67
N ALA A 28 -0.46 -1.34 20.57
CA ALA A 28 -0.30 0.05 20.17
C ALA A 28 -1.55 0.57 19.45
N SER A 29 -1.82 1.86 19.67
CA SER A 29 -2.83 2.56 18.88
C SER A 29 -2.10 3.37 17.81
N LEU A 30 -2.26 3.00 16.57
CA LEU A 30 -1.51 3.61 15.47
C LEU A 30 -2.22 4.84 14.93
N THR A 31 -1.42 5.88 14.68
CA THR A 31 -1.87 7.07 13.96
C THR A 31 -1.22 7.04 12.58
N ILE A 32 -2.01 7.13 11.53
CA ILE A 32 -1.54 6.94 10.17
C ILE A 32 -1.87 8.17 9.34
N THR A 33 -0.85 8.71 8.68
CA THR A 33 -1.03 9.76 7.69
C THR A 33 -0.51 9.29 6.36
N ALA A 34 -1.05 9.82 5.28
CA ALA A 34 -0.69 9.40 3.94
C ALA A 34 -0.39 10.59 3.06
N SER A 35 0.63 10.44 2.23
CA SER A 35 0.94 11.36 1.15
C SER A 35 0.66 10.64 -0.16
N LYS A 36 -0.15 11.24 -1.03
CA LYS A 36 -0.50 10.64 -2.32
C LYS A 36 0.21 11.42 -3.41
N ASP A 37 1.05 10.72 -4.15
CA ASP A 37 1.79 11.28 -5.29
C ASP A 37 2.52 12.57 -4.94
N GLY A 38 3.17 12.57 -3.78
CA GLY A 38 3.97 13.73 -3.36
C GLY A 38 3.17 14.86 -2.74
N GLY A 39 1.89 14.69 -2.50
CA GLY A 39 1.09 15.73 -1.84
C GLY A 39 1.37 15.80 -0.35
N ALA A 40 0.71 16.74 0.32
CA ALA A 40 0.86 16.88 1.76
C ALA A 40 0.28 15.66 2.48
N PHE A 41 0.85 15.32 3.63
CA PHE A 41 0.32 14.23 4.44
C PHE A 41 -1.01 14.62 5.06
N GLY A 42 -1.98 13.71 4.95
CA GLY A 42 -3.28 13.86 5.58
C GLY A 42 -3.65 12.60 6.35
N SER A 43 -4.47 12.75 7.37
CA SER A 43 -4.86 11.61 8.20
C SER A 43 -5.73 10.64 7.42
N ILE A 44 -5.47 9.35 7.59
CA ILE A 44 -6.34 8.29 7.09
C ILE A 44 -6.63 7.33 8.24
N SER A 45 -7.72 6.59 8.11
CA SER A 45 -8.17 5.69 9.18
C SER A 45 -8.42 4.28 8.66
N PRO A 46 -7.39 3.59 8.19
CA PRO A 46 -7.57 2.18 7.83
C PRO A 46 -7.87 1.38 9.09
N THR A 47 -8.53 0.24 8.93
CA THR A 47 -8.73 -0.68 10.05
C THR A 47 -7.38 -1.31 10.38
N VAL A 48 -6.98 -1.20 11.65
CA VAL A 48 -5.71 -1.75 12.12
C VAL A 48 -6.00 -3.01 12.92
N THR A 49 -5.32 -4.10 12.57
CA THR A 49 -5.43 -5.36 13.30
C THR A 49 -4.05 -5.80 13.75
N GLU A 50 -3.87 -5.96 15.05
CA GLU A 50 -2.61 -6.46 15.58
C GLU A 50 -2.46 -7.94 15.25
N ARG A 51 -1.28 -8.32 14.73
CA ARG A 51 -0.99 -9.71 14.36
C ARG A 51 -0.05 -10.39 15.33
N GLY A 52 0.42 -9.68 16.36
CA GLY A 52 1.34 -10.23 17.34
C GLY A 52 2.79 -9.87 17.05
N ASN A 53 3.62 -9.94 18.06
CA ASN A 53 5.05 -9.69 17.97
C ASN A 53 5.41 -8.30 17.41
N GLY A 54 4.49 -7.34 17.51
CA GLY A 54 4.72 -6.00 16.99
C GLY A 54 4.27 -5.78 15.56
N TRP A 55 3.70 -6.77 14.92
CA TRP A 55 3.18 -6.64 13.56
C TRP A 55 1.71 -6.21 13.56
N TYR A 56 1.39 -5.31 12.65
CA TYR A 56 0.03 -4.78 12.49
C TYR A 56 -0.35 -4.82 11.02
N SER A 57 -1.59 -5.20 10.77
CA SER A 57 -2.15 -5.21 9.42
C SER A 57 -3.00 -3.95 9.26
N LEU A 58 -2.73 -3.18 8.21
CA LEU A 58 -3.47 -1.97 7.88
C LEU A 58 -4.37 -2.28 6.70
N ALA A 59 -5.67 -2.22 6.91
CA ALA A 59 -6.62 -2.52 5.84
C ALA A 59 -6.96 -1.22 5.11
N LEU A 60 -6.24 -0.95 4.03
CA LEU A 60 -6.52 0.22 3.20
C LEU A 60 -7.76 -0.02 2.38
N THR A 61 -8.59 0.99 2.26
CA THR A 61 -9.79 0.93 1.42
C THR A 61 -9.47 1.44 0.03
N ALA A 62 -10.43 1.29 -0.88
CA ALA A 62 -10.26 1.78 -2.25
C ALA A 62 -9.99 3.29 -2.28
N SER A 63 -10.57 4.05 -1.36
CA SER A 63 -10.33 5.50 -1.33
C SER A 63 -8.92 5.85 -0.89
N HIS A 64 -8.25 4.99 -0.13
CA HIS A 64 -6.86 5.24 0.27
C HIS A 64 -5.89 5.03 -0.88
N THR A 65 -6.26 4.26 -1.90
CA THR A 65 -5.41 3.91 -3.03
C THR A 65 -5.90 4.53 -4.34
N ASP A 66 -6.61 5.62 -4.27
CA ASP A 66 -7.29 6.18 -5.43
C ASP A 66 -6.41 7.04 -6.34
N THR A 67 -5.20 7.33 -5.93
CA THR A 67 -4.32 8.22 -6.68
C THR A 67 -3.12 7.46 -7.20
N LEU A 68 -2.86 7.53 -8.50
CA LEU A 68 -1.67 6.92 -9.10
C LEU A 68 -0.42 7.62 -8.60
N GLY A 69 0.67 6.88 -8.50
CA GLY A 69 1.95 7.38 -8.04
C GLY A 69 2.31 6.80 -6.69
N ASP A 70 3.25 7.43 -6.01
CA ASP A 70 3.71 6.93 -4.72
C ASP A 70 2.71 7.22 -3.62
N LEU A 71 2.39 6.20 -2.85
CA LEU A 71 1.61 6.32 -1.64
C LEU A 71 2.55 6.10 -0.46
N ALA A 72 2.81 7.16 0.28
CA ALA A 72 3.68 7.10 1.45
C ALA A 72 2.81 7.14 2.71
N LEU A 73 3.08 6.22 3.63
CA LEU A 73 2.37 6.17 4.91
C LEU A 73 3.37 6.47 6.03
N HIS A 74 3.00 7.37 6.91
CA HIS A 74 3.76 7.68 8.12
C HIS A 74 2.94 7.22 9.31
N ILE A 75 3.50 6.31 10.10
CA ILE A 75 2.77 5.64 11.16
C ILE A 75 3.45 5.91 12.48
N THR A 76 2.70 6.41 13.44
CA THR A 76 3.21 6.71 14.77
C THR A 76 2.31 6.08 15.82
N ALA A 77 2.89 5.85 17.00
CA ALA A 77 2.15 5.37 18.16
C ALA A 77 2.93 5.75 19.41
N SER A 78 2.23 5.82 20.54
CA SER A 78 2.91 6.06 21.83
C SER A 78 3.88 4.93 22.11
N SER A 79 5.06 5.26 22.58
CA SER A 79 6.11 4.31 22.94
C SER A 79 6.66 3.51 21.76
N ALA A 80 6.45 3.98 20.56
CA ALA A 80 6.96 3.33 19.36
C ALA A 80 7.81 4.29 18.55
N ASP A 81 8.78 3.74 17.85
CA ASP A 81 9.49 4.49 16.82
C ASP A 81 8.56 4.67 15.63
N PRO A 82 8.65 5.80 14.92
CA PRO A 82 7.85 5.99 13.71
C PRO A 82 8.20 4.94 12.66
N ALA A 83 7.22 4.54 11.89
CA ALA A 83 7.43 3.62 10.77
C ALA A 83 6.91 4.27 9.51
N ASP A 84 7.63 4.07 8.41
CA ASP A 84 7.27 4.63 7.13
C ASP A 84 7.18 3.52 6.09
N LEU A 85 6.14 3.57 5.27
CA LEU A 85 5.96 2.65 4.16
C LEU A 85 5.74 3.46 2.90
N VAL A 86 6.30 2.97 1.80
CA VAL A 86 6.02 3.56 0.49
C VAL A 86 5.59 2.45 -0.45
N ARG A 87 4.49 2.66 -1.14
CA ARG A 87 3.99 1.74 -2.15
C ARG A 87 3.63 2.53 -3.39
N GLN A 88 3.85 1.95 -4.55
CA GLN A 88 3.47 2.60 -5.79
C GLN A 88 2.08 2.14 -6.20
N VAL A 89 1.19 3.10 -6.45
CA VAL A 89 -0.16 2.84 -6.92
C VAL A 89 -0.16 2.89 -8.44
N VAL A 90 -0.60 1.79 -9.05
CA VAL A 90 -0.61 1.65 -10.51
C VAL A 90 -2.02 1.31 -10.97
N ALA A 91 -2.30 1.56 -12.25
CA ALA A 91 -3.61 1.30 -12.82
C ALA A 91 -3.91 -0.19 -12.91
N ALA A 92 -2.87 -1.00 -13.14
CA ALA A 92 -3.01 -2.45 -13.23
C ALA A 92 -1.73 -3.09 -12.75
N LEU A 93 -1.85 -4.26 -12.12
CA LEU A 93 -0.68 -4.99 -11.64
C LEU A 93 -0.02 -5.74 -12.79
N PRO A 94 1.31 -5.97 -12.70
CA PRO A 94 2.02 -6.74 -13.71
C PRO A 94 1.40 -8.11 -13.89
N GLY A 95 1.23 -8.53 -15.13
CA GLY A 95 0.62 -9.82 -15.44
C GLY A 95 -0.89 -9.82 -15.39
N GLU A 96 -1.49 -8.74 -14.93
CA GLU A 96 -2.93 -8.64 -14.86
C GLU A 96 -3.47 -8.30 -16.24
N SER A 97 -4.51 -9.02 -16.62
CA SER A 97 -5.12 -8.77 -17.91
C SER A 97 -5.93 -7.51 -17.84
N VAL A 98 -5.48 -6.51 -18.53
CA VAL A 98 -6.22 -5.37 -18.56
C VAL A 98 -6.99 -5.45 -19.80
N ALA A 99 -8.01 -5.52 -19.87
CA ALA A 99 -8.74 -5.61 -20.97
C ALA A 99 -8.17 -5.01 -22.12
N LEU A 100 -7.36 -5.49 -22.59
CA LEU A 100 -6.78 -5.01 -23.60
C LEU A 100 -7.48 -5.26 -24.68
N THR A 101 -7.81 -5.27 -24.73
CA THR A 101 -7.98 -5.55 -25.44
C THR A 101 -7.59 -6.08 -26.23
N ALA A 102 -7.80 -6.53 -26.39
CA ALA A 102 -7.45 -7.28 -26.88
C ALA A 102 -7.10 -7.02 -27.99
N VAL A 103 -6.88 -6.73 -28.30
CA VAL A 103 -6.31 -6.75 -28.98
C VAL A 103 -5.52 -6.72 -29.23
N ASP A 104 -5.56 -6.69 -29.30
CA ASP A 104 -4.79 -6.82 -29.58
C ASP A 104 -4.23 -7.57 -29.77
N THR A 105 -4.52 -7.96 -29.57
CA THR A 105 -3.84 -8.89 -29.67
C THR A 105 -3.87 -9.49 -30.79
N ALA A 106 -4.63 -9.63 -31.13
CA ALA A 106 -4.57 -10.36 -32.12
C ALA A 106 -4.04 -9.57 -32.92
N ALA A 107 -4.36 -8.69 -32.81
CA ALA A 107 -3.79 -8.03 -33.51
C ALA A 107 -2.62 -8.00 -33.24
N VAL A 108 -2.44 -8.36 -32.79
CA VAL A 108 -1.35 -8.39 -32.57
C VAL A 108 -0.88 -9.47 -32.92
N ALA A 109 -1.48 -10.13 -33.12
CA ALA A 109 -0.98 -11.19 -33.42
C ALA A 109 -0.97 -11.27 -34.76
N ASP A 110 -1.54 -10.91 -35.22
CA ASP A 110 -1.38 -11.17 -36.24
C ASP A 110 -0.71 -10.43 -36.78
N LYS A 111 -0.55 -9.67 -36.43
CA LYS A 111 0.24 -9.24 -36.68
C LYS A 111 1.19 -9.48 -36.22
N LEU A 112 1.09 -9.91 -36.00
CA LEU A 112 1.97 -10.28 -35.67
C LEU A 112 2.09 -11.17 -36.13
N LEU A 113 1.62 -11.51 -36.64
CA LEU A 113 1.79 -12.23 -37.18
C LEU A 113 1.78 -12.07 -38.01
N GLY A 114 1.42 -11.51 -38.32
CA GLY A 114 1.50 -11.41 -38.75
C GLY A 114 1.11 -11.38 -39.20
N ARG A 115 0.88 -11.36 -39.69
CA ARG A 115 0.67 -11.32 -39.87
C ARG A 115 0.84 -11.23 -40.06
#